data_5489bf30767ee1568c01eb9e2d1cb3a8
#
_entry.id   5489bf30767ee1568c01eb9e2d1cb3a8
#
_cell.length_a   1.000
_cell.length_b   1.000
_cell.length_c   1.000
_cell.angle_alpha   90.00
_cell.angle_beta   90.00
_cell.angle_gamma   90.00
#
_symmetry.space_group_name_H-M   'P 1'
#
loop_
_entity.id
_entity.type
_entity.pdbx_description
1 polymer ?
#
loop_
_entity_poly.entity_id
_entity_poly.type
_entity_poly.pdbx_seq_one_letter_code
_entity_poly.pdbx_strand_id
1 'polypeptide(L)'
;LNLPKDIVGGDFYWFKTFGDIAIAIAADCTGHGVPGGFLTVLGNLIIETIAANQSMSPNELLSKINQELVLILNQKKDNSIQDGMDLAICVINKKSKKVIFSGARNGVYIVSNTGYLKEYKGDYTPVGGSYFKKEKLEERRYTAHEFSLKKGEWLFMYTCLLYTSDAADDWFC
;
A
#
# COMPACT_ATOMS: atom_id res chain seq x y z
N LEU A 1 -10.23 -12.00 0.22
CA LEU A 1 -11.54 -11.84 -0.42
C LEU A 1 -11.62 -10.42 -0.94
N ASN A 2 -11.87 -10.21 -2.22
CA ASN A 2 -12.09 -8.89 -2.81
C ASN A 2 -13.55 -8.85 -3.26
N LEU A 3 -14.37 -8.01 -2.62
CA LEU A 3 -15.79 -7.83 -2.92
C LEU A 3 -16.02 -6.35 -3.22
N PRO A 4 -15.72 -5.88 -4.45
CA PRO A 4 -15.88 -4.47 -4.80
C PRO A 4 -17.38 -4.08 -4.83
N LYS A 5 -17.66 -2.82 -4.50
CA LYS A 5 -19.02 -2.23 -4.59
C LYS A 5 -19.54 -2.23 -6.02
N ASP A 6 -18.68 -1.88 -6.96
CA ASP A 6 -18.96 -1.83 -8.40
C ASP A 6 -18.26 -3.00 -9.13
N ILE A 7 -18.50 -3.13 -10.44
CA ILE A 7 -17.84 -4.13 -11.28
C ILE A 7 -16.30 -3.99 -11.21
N VAL A 8 -15.80 -2.77 -10.97
CA VAL A 8 -14.37 -2.48 -10.81
C VAL A 8 -14.17 -1.75 -9.48
N GLY A 9 -13.27 -2.27 -8.64
CA GLY A 9 -12.88 -1.66 -7.36
C GLY A 9 -11.57 -0.88 -7.44
N GLY A 10 -11.29 -0.08 -6.37
CA GLY A 10 -10.03 0.61 -6.16
C GLY A 10 -8.96 -0.27 -5.54
N ASP A 11 -9.37 -1.37 -4.89
CA ASP A 11 -8.48 -2.29 -4.19
C ASP A 11 -7.76 -3.24 -5.14
N PHE A 12 -6.46 -3.44 -4.91
CA PHE A 12 -5.70 -4.47 -5.59
C PHE A 12 -4.56 -4.99 -4.73
N TYR A 13 -3.99 -6.13 -5.13
CA TYR A 13 -2.76 -6.67 -4.56
C TYR A 13 -1.74 -6.93 -5.66
N TRP A 14 -0.47 -6.87 -5.27
CA TRP A 14 0.64 -7.23 -6.13
C TRP A 14 1.61 -8.13 -5.37
N PHE A 15 2.09 -9.19 -6.02
CA PHE A 15 3.00 -10.14 -5.41
C PHE A 15 4.02 -10.66 -6.42
N LYS A 16 5.30 -10.64 -6.04
CA LYS A 16 6.36 -11.19 -6.89
C LYS A 16 7.48 -11.80 -6.04
N THR A 17 8.11 -12.84 -6.56
CA THR A 17 9.24 -13.49 -5.92
C THR A 17 10.49 -13.37 -6.77
N PHE A 18 11.62 -13.09 -6.10
CA PHE A 18 12.94 -12.94 -6.69
C PHE A 18 13.91 -13.80 -5.86
N GLY A 19 14.15 -15.04 -6.28
CA GLY A 19 14.94 -15.98 -5.49
C GLY A 19 14.36 -16.17 -4.09
N ASP A 20 15.14 -15.76 -3.07
CA ASP A 20 14.76 -15.87 -1.66
C ASP A 20 13.92 -14.69 -1.15
N ILE A 21 13.80 -13.63 -1.93
CA ILE A 21 13.00 -12.46 -1.58
C ILE A 21 11.62 -12.55 -2.21
N ALA A 22 10.60 -12.25 -1.43
CA ALA A 22 9.24 -12.01 -1.91
C ALA A 22 8.82 -10.59 -1.56
N ILE A 23 8.13 -9.92 -2.47
CA ILE A 23 7.53 -8.62 -2.24
C ILE A 23 6.02 -8.79 -2.36
N ALA A 24 5.30 -8.35 -1.34
CA ALA A 24 3.84 -8.34 -1.29
C ALA A 24 3.37 -6.90 -1.06
N ILE A 25 2.35 -6.49 -1.80
CA ILE A 25 1.75 -5.15 -1.71
C ILE A 25 0.23 -5.32 -1.68
N ALA A 26 -0.42 -4.63 -0.74
CA ALA A 26 -1.86 -4.40 -0.72
C ALA A 26 -2.08 -2.91 -0.92
N ALA A 27 -3.00 -2.55 -1.80
CA ALA A 27 -3.26 -1.19 -2.22
C ALA A 27 -4.75 -0.89 -2.27
N ASP A 28 -5.10 0.32 -1.87
CA ASP A 28 -6.43 0.88 -1.83
C ASP A 28 -6.40 2.26 -2.49
N CYS A 29 -7.00 2.38 -3.68
CA CYS A 29 -7.05 3.62 -4.42
C CYS A 29 -8.26 4.46 -4.01
N THR A 30 -8.11 5.79 -4.02
CA THR A 30 -9.25 6.69 -3.82
C THR A 30 -10.32 6.48 -4.88
N GLY A 31 -11.58 6.42 -4.42
CA GLY A 31 -12.75 6.28 -5.28
C GLY A 31 -13.04 4.84 -5.72
N HIS A 32 -14.20 4.66 -6.31
CA HIS A 32 -14.72 3.36 -6.79
C HIS A 32 -15.21 3.50 -8.24
N GLY A 33 -15.62 2.38 -8.83
CA GLY A 33 -16.05 2.34 -10.22
C GLY A 33 -14.93 2.70 -11.19
N VAL A 34 -15.28 3.39 -12.28
CA VAL A 34 -14.33 3.70 -13.37
C VAL A 34 -13.11 4.51 -12.91
N PRO A 35 -13.24 5.61 -12.13
CA PRO A 35 -12.09 6.37 -11.65
C PRO A 35 -11.14 5.53 -10.79
N GLY A 36 -11.68 4.79 -9.80
CA GLY A 36 -10.89 3.88 -8.96
C GLY A 36 -10.18 2.81 -9.79
N GLY A 37 -10.86 2.24 -10.78
CA GLY A 37 -10.27 1.26 -11.69
C GLY A 37 -9.10 1.82 -12.51
N PHE A 38 -9.17 3.07 -12.97
CA PHE A 38 -8.04 3.72 -13.65
C PHE A 38 -6.84 3.90 -12.71
N LEU A 39 -7.07 4.31 -11.47
CA LEU A 39 -6.00 4.41 -10.47
C LEU A 39 -5.39 3.04 -10.15
N THR A 40 -6.19 1.99 -10.08
CA THR A 40 -5.72 0.61 -9.90
C THR A 40 -4.77 0.20 -11.03
N VAL A 41 -5.14 0.45 -12.29
CA VAL A 41 -4.28 0.14 -13.45
C VAL A 41 -3.00 0.95 -13.39
N LEU A 42 -3.09 2.25 -13.14
CA LEU A 42 -1.95 3.16 -13.04
C LEU A 42 -1.02 2.73 -11.90
N GLY A 43 -1.56 2.48 -10.70
CA GLY A 43 -0.81 2.03 -9.53
C GLY A 43 -0.07 0.72 -9.79
N ASN A 44 -0.74 -0.23 -10.42
CA ASN A 44 -0.14 -1.52 -10.79
C ASN A 44 1.03 -1.35 -11.77
N LEU A 45 0.90 -0.50 -12.78
CA LEU A 45 1.99 -0.21 -13.74
C LEU A 45 3.18 0.47 -13.07
N ILE A 46 2.94 1.44 -12.18
CA ILE A 46 3.99 2.10 -11.40
C ILE A 46 4.73 1.07 -10.54
N ILE A 47 3.98 0.24 -9.79
CA ILE A 47 4.54 -0.78 -8.92
C ILE A 47 5.38 -1.80 -9.72
N GLU A 48 4.84 -2.32 -10.83
CA GLU A 48 5.56 -3.30 -11.67
C GLU A 48 6.89 -2.73 -12.17
N THR A 49 6.90 -1.45 -12.56
CA THR A 49 8.10 -0.78 -13.06
C THR A 49 9.15 -0.58 -11.96
N ILE A 50 8.73 -0.15 -10.77
CA ILE A 50 9.65 0.22 -9.68
C ILE A 50 10.11 -1.01 -8.91
N ALA A 51 9.20 -1.94 -8.60
CA ALA A 51 9.51 -3.14 -7.81
C ALA A 51 10.39 -4.17 -8.56
N ALA A 52 10.63 -3.98 -9.86
CA ALA A 52 11.66 -4.72 -10.59
C ALA A 52 13.08 -4.47 -10.01
N ASN A 53 13.30 -3.34 -9.35
CA ASN A 53 14.54 -3.05 -8.63
C ASN A 53 14.52 -3.68 -7.23
N GLN A 54 15.04 -4.91 -7.12
CA GLN A 54 15.01 -5.75 -5.91
C GLN A 54 15.86 -5.22 -4.74
N SER A 55 16.68 -4.18 -4.94
CA SER A 55 17.58 -3.64 -3.91
C SER A 55 16.94 -2.57 -3.03
N MET A 56 15.72 -2.13 -3.35
CA MET A 56 15.02 -1.08 -2.60
C MET A 56 14.33 -1.64 -1.37
N SER A 57 14.45 -0.94 -0.24
CA SER A 57 13.66 -1.19 0.95
C SER A 57 12.20 -0.76 0.74
N PRO A 58 11.22 -1.30 1.50
CA PRO A 58 9.80 -0.98 1.29
C PRO A 58 9.47 0.51 1.45
N ASN A 59 10.15 1.23 2.35
CA ASN A 59 9.97 2.67 2.52
C ASN A 59 10.53 3.49 1.35
N GLU A 60 11.63 3.03 0.72
CA GLU A 60 12.15 3.61 -0.52
C GLU A 60 11.19 3.34 -1.69
N LEU A 61 10.64 2.12 -1.78
CA LEU A 61 9.61 1.76 -2.77
C LEU A 61 8.40 2.68 -2.64
N LEU A 62 7.86 2.87 -1.42
CA LEU A 62 6.74 3.77 -1.17
C LEU A 62 7.05 5.21 -1.59
N SER A 63 8.24 5.73 -1.22
CA SER A 63 8.64 7.08 -1.60
C SER A 63 8.74 7.25 -3.11
N LYS A 64 9.23 6.22 -3.81
CA LYS A 64 9.36 6.25 -5.27
C LYS A 64 8.00 6.14 -5.97
N ILE A 65 7.12 5.25 -5.49
CA ILE A 65 5.74 5.12 -5.99
C ILE A 65 5.00 6.46 -5.82
N ASN A 66 5.15 7.11 -4.65
CA ASN A 66 4.58 8.42 -4.40
C ASN A 66 5.07 9.47 -5.40
N GLN A 67 6.38 9.53 -5.65
CA GLN A 67 6.96 10.49 -6.60
C GLN A 67 6.39 10.32 -8.01
N GLU A 68 6.30 9.07 -8.49
CA GLU A 68 5.78 8.77 -9.82
C GLU A 68 4.28 9.08 -9.93
N LEU A 69 3.48 8.72 -8.92
CA LEU A 69 2.05 9.02 -8.90
C LEU A 69 1.79 10.54 -8.94
N VAL A 70 2.46 11.30 -8.07
CA VAL A 70 2.37 12.76 -8.02
C VAL A 70 2.75 13.41 -9.36
N LEU A 71 3.77 12.86 -10.02
CA LEU A 71 4.21 13.33 -11.34
C LEU A 71 3.17 13.05 -12.43
N ILE A 72 2.69 11.80 -12.50
CA ILE A 72 1.74 11.37 -13.56
C ILE A 72 0.40 12.09 -13.41
N LEU A 73 -0.11 12.23 -12.18
CA LEU A 73 -1.36 12.95 -11.90
C LEU A 73 -1.19 14.48 -11.91
N ASN A 74 0.03 15.00 -12.16
CA ASN A 74 0.34 16.43 -12.21
C ASN A 74 -0.04 17.21 -10.93
N GLN A 75 -0.03 16.53 -9.77
CA GLN A 75 -0.47 17.08 -8.48
C GLN A 75 0.39 18.22 -7.94
N LYS A 76 1.61 18.40 -8.45
CA LYS A 76 2.47 19.55 -8.14
C LYS A 76 1.91 20.88 -8.63
N LYS A 77 1.19 20.87 -9.76
CA LYS A 77 0.64 22.07 -10.40
C LYS A 77 -0.82 22.28 -10.04
N ASP A 78 -1.55 21.22 -9.84
CA ASP A 78 -2.97 21.23 -9.54
C ASP A 78 -3.26 20.54 -8.20
N ASN A 79 -3.34 21.35 -7.14
CA ASN A 79 -3.66 20.88 -5.80
C ASN A 79 -5.15 20.49 -5.64
N SER A 80 -5.97 20.61 -6.67
CA SER A 80 -7.37 20.16 -6.66
C SER A 80 -7.48 18.64 -6.83
N ILE A 81 -6.45 18.00 -7.41
CA ILE A 81 -6.43 16.56 -7.62
C ILE A 81 -6.03 15.88 -6.30
N GLN A 82 -7.01 15.26 -5.65
CA GLN A 82 -6.85 14.58 -4.36
C GLN A 82 -6.65 13.07 -4.50
N ASP A 83 -6.59 12.55 -5.72
CA ASP A 83 -6.44 11.13 -5.99
C ASP A 83 -5.13 10.58 -5.47
N GLY A 84 -5.20 9.43 -4.80
CA GLY A 84 -4.07 8.79 -4.17
C GLY A 84 -4.33 7.32 -3.87
N MET A 85 -3.43 6.73 -3.10
CA MET A 85 -3.52 5.33 -2.70
C MET A 85 -3.03 5.17 -1.26
N ASP A 86 -3.69 4.28 -0.53
CA ASP A 86 -3.21 3.73 0.73
C ASP A 86 -2.51 2.40 0.43
N LEU A 87 -1.28 2.23 0.91
CA LEU A 87 -0.43 1.09 0.54
C LEU A 87 0.20 0.44 1.78
N ALA A 88 0.26 -0.88 1.76
CA ALA A 88 1.11 -1.68 2.63
C ALA A 88 2.10 -2.47 1.78
N ILE A 89 3.40 -2.38 2.06
CA ILE A 89 4.47 -3.10 1.35
C ILE A 89 5.25 -3.96 2.33
N CYS A 90 5.38 -5.26 2.05
CA CYS A 90 6.22 -6.19 2.77
C CYS A 90 7.31 -6.76 1.86
N VAL A 91 8.56 -6.63 2.26
CA VAL A 91 9.70 -7.34 1.67
C VAL A 91 10.07 -8.48 2.60
N ILE A 92 9.96 -9.71 2.13
CA ILE A 92 10.05 -10.93 2.93
C ILE A 92 11.26 -11.74 2.45
N ASN A 93 12.20 -12.01 3.35
CA ASN A 93 13.23 -13.00 3.11
C ASN A 93 12.72 -14.38 3.53
N LYS A 94 12.51 -15.26 2.56
CA LYS A 94 11.92 -16.60 2.75
C LYS A 94 12.80 -17.53 3.58
N LYS A 95 14.14 -17.38 3.53
CA LYS A 95 15.08 -18.19 4.31
C LYS A 95 15.14 -17.77 5.77
N SER A 96 15.42 -16.49 6.00
CA SER A 96 15.57 -15.96 7.37
C SER A 96 14.24 -15.68 8.07
N LYS A 97 13.12 -15.69 7.33
CA LYS A 97 11.78 -15.29 7.81
C LYS A 97 11.72 -13.82 8.27
N LYS A 98 12.69 -13.03 7.88
CA LYS A 98 12.75 -11.60 8.15
C LYS A 98 11.81 -10.88 7.23
N VAL A 99 11.04 -9.95 7.78
CA VAL A 99 10.11 -9.08 7.05
C VAL A 99 10.51 -7.64 7.33
N ILE A 100 10.56 -6.83 6.28
CA ILE A 100 10.63 -5.37 6.37
C ILE A 100 9.31 -4.86 5.81
N PHE A 101 8.59 -4.09 6.60
CA PHE A 101 7.29 -3.51 6.28
C PHE A 101 7.39 -1.99 6.23
N SER A 102 6.65 -1.38 5.31
CA SER A 102 6.36 0.04 5.32
C SER A 102 4.93 0.25 4.82
N GLY A 103 4.22 1.19 5.41
CA GLY A 103 2.83 1.46 5.06
C GLY A 103 2.55 2.95 4.91
N ALA A 104 1.73 3.29 3.94
CA ALA A 104 1.08 4.58 3.75
C ALA A 104 -0.38 4.40 4.12
N ARG A 105 -0.79 4.82 5.32
CA ARG A 105 -2.09 4.64 5.99
C ARG A 105 -2.50 3.19 6.27
N ASN A 106 -2.14 2.24 5.42
CA ASN A 106 -2.40 0.82 5.63
C ASN A 106 -1.31 0.16 6.48
N GLY A 107 -1.73 -0.71 7.40
CA GLY A 107 -0.87 -1.48 8.27
C GLY A 107 -0.82 -2.97 7.90
N VAL A 108 -0.24 -3.77 8.80
CA VAL A 108 -0.24 -5.22 8.71
C VAL A 108 -0.50 -5.83 10.08
N TYR A 109 -1.15 -6.98 10.11
CA TYR A 109 -1.33 -7.79 11.31
C TYR A 109 -0.46 -9.04 11.26
N ILE A 110 0.12 -9.39 12.41
CA ILE A 110 0.71 -10.71 12.66
C ILE A 110 -0.20 -11.43 13.64
N VAL A 111 -0.67 -12.60 13.24
CA VAL A 111 -1.50 -13.48 14.07
C VAL A 111 -0.72 -14.73 14.39
N SER A 112 -0.54 -15.04 15.69
CA SER A 112 0.10 -16.28 16.12
C SER A 112 -0.91 -17.44 16.13
N ASN A 113 -0.40 -18.66 16.19
CA ASN A 113 -1.22 -19.86 16.34
C ASN A 113 -1.96 -19.94 17.69
N THR A 114 -1.60 -19.09 18.66
CA THR A 114 -2.29 -18.95 19.95
C THR A 114 -3.36 -17.84 19.93
N GLY A 115 -3.59 -17.20 18.78
CA GLY A 115 -4.55 -16.10 18.63
C GLY A 115 -4.00 -14.73 19.06
N TYR A 116 -2.71 -14.63 19.44
CA TYR A 116 -2.11 -13.34 19.73
C TYR A 116 -2.01 -12.50 18.46
N LEU A 117 -2.52 -11.27 18.52
CA LEU A 117 -2.53 -10.30 17.43
C LEU A 117 -1.52 -9.19 17.69
N LYS A 118 -0.65 -8.91 16.75
CA LYS A 118 0.25 -7.75 16.74
C LYS A 118 0.03 -6.93 15.47
N GLU A 119 -0.19 -5.64 15.64
CA GLU A 119 -0.32 -4.68 14.54
C GLU A 119 0.98 -3.89 14.35
N TYR A 120 1.37 -3.68 13.10
CA TYR A 120 2.32 -2.66 12.68
C TYR A 120 1.57 -1.65 11.81
N LYS A 121 1.49 -0.41 12.30
CA LYS A 121 0.77 0.67 11.62
C LYS A 121 1.63 1.29 10.53
N GLY A 122 1.01 1.72 9.44
CA GLY A 122 1.61 2.61 8.47
C GLY A 122 1.67 4.05 8.96
N ASP A 123 2.42 4.89 8.23
CA ASP A 123 2.39 6.34 8.43
C ASP A 123 1.02 6.91 8.05
N TYR A 124 0.63 8.03 8.65
CA TYR A 124 -0.65 8.69 8.35
C TYR A 124 -0.71 9.35 6.97
N THR A 125 0.42 9.38 6.26
CA THR A 125 0.57 10.02 4.97
C THR A 125 0.26 9.04 3.83
N PRO A 126 -0.72 9.32 2.96
CA PRO A 126 -1.03 8.47 1.80
C PRO A 126 0.04 8.60 0.70
N VAL A 127 -0.06 7.77 -0.31
CA VAL A 127 0.67 7.93 -1.59
C VAL A 127 -0.17 8.79 -2.52
N GLY A 128 0.39 9.91 -3.02
CA GLY A 128 -0.40 10.90 -3.77
C GLY A 128 -1.39 11.66 -2.89
N GLY A 129 -2.26 12.43 -3.51
CA GLY A 129 -3.26 13.26 -2.85
C GLY A 129 -2.66 14.29 -1.90
N SER A 130 -3.27 15.45 -1.75
CA SER A 130 -2.84 16.47 -0.81
C SER A 130 -3.99 16.94 0.05
N TYR A 131 -3.89 16.74 1.36
CA TYR A 131 -4.85 17.29 2.32
C TYR A 131 -4.40 18.64 2.89
N PHE A 132 -3.15 19.03 2.65
CA PHE A 132 -2.57 20.26 3.21
C PHE A 132 -2.04 21.18 2.11
N LYS A 133 -2.50 22.44 2.14
CA LYS A 133 -1.92 23.51 1.30
C LYS A 133 -0.46 23.72 1.70
N LYS A 134 0.50 23.65 0.77
CA LYS A 134 1.96 23.79 0.93
C LYS A 134 2.73 22.51 1.26
N GLU A 135 2.14 21.34 1.20
CA GLU A 135 2.90 20.11 1.32
C GLU A 135 3.70 19.85 0.03
N LYS A 136 4.96 19.44 0.19
CA LYS A 136 5.79 18.97 -0.92
C LYS A 136 5.58 17.47 -1.10
N LEU A 137 4.56 17.11 -1.85
CA LEU A 137 4.11 15.73 -2.02
C LEU A 137 5.23 14.77 -2.45
N GLU A 138 6.12 15.21 -3.33
CA GLU A 138 7.21 14.41 -3.85
C GLU A 138 8.33 14.13 -2.84
N GLU A 139 8.39 14.88 -1.74
CA GLU A 139 9.41 14.73 -0.70
C GLU A 139 8.95 13.80 0.44
N ARG A 140 7.78 13.20 0.36
CA ARG A 140 7.25 12.29 1.38
C ARG A 140 8.21 11.14 1.66
N ARG A 141 8.36 10.83 2.95
CA ARG A 141 9.15 9.71 3.45
C ARG A 141 8.27 8.83 4.31
N TYR A 142 8.57 7.56 4.32
CA TYR A 142 7.82 6.55 5.05
C TYR A 142 8.73 5.79 5.99
N THR A 143 8.16 5.29 7.09
CA THR A 143 8.88 4.54 8.13
C THR A 143 8.98 3.06 7.74
N ALA A 144 10.13 2.46 7.95
CA ALA A 144 10.31 1.02 7.82
C ALA A 144 10.28 0.33 9.20
N HIS A 145 9.57 -0.78 9.28
CA HIS A 145 9.49 -1.66 10.45
C HIS A 145 10.08 -3.01 10.10
N GLU A 146 10.97 -3.51 10.95
CA GLU A 146 11.62 -4.81 10.76
C GLU A 146 11.18 -5.78 11.84
N PHE A 147 10.84 -7.01 11.44
CA PHE A 147 10.48 -8.10 12.34
C PHE A 147 10.74 -9.46 11.68
N SER A 148 10.63 -10.53 12.46
CA SER A 148 10.75 -11.90 11.95
C SER A 148 9.49 -12.68 12.27
N LEU A 149 9.02 -13.48 11.30
CA LEU A 149 7.90 -14.39 11.48
C LEU A 149 8.38 -15.70 12.11
N LYS A 150 7.69 -16.13 13.15
CA LYS A 150 7.92 -17.43 13.79
C LYS A 150 7.09 -18.52 13.09
N LYS A 151 7.44 -19.77 13.33
CA LYS A 151 6.66 -20.90 12.83
C LYS A 151 5.23 -20.84 13.39
N GLY A 152 4.24 -20.89 12.52
CA GLY A 152 2.82 -20.83 12.88
C GLY A 152 2.26 -19.41 12.99
N GLU A 153 3.05 -18.37 12.72
CA GLU A 153 2.54 -17.01 12.59
C GLU A 153 2.09 -16.73 11.15
N TRP A 154 1.04 -15.92 11.04
CA TRP A 154 0.46 -15.47 9.78
C TRP A 154 0.60 -13.96 9.66
N LEU A 155 1.00 -13.50 8.48
CA LEU A 155 1.03 -12.09 8.13
C LEU A 155 -0.21 -11.77 7.29
N PHE A 156 -1.03 -10.83 7.77
CA PHE A 156 -2.20 -10.33 7.08
C PHE A 156 -1.96 -8.90 6.61
N MET A 157 -2.19 -8.68 5.33
CA MET A 157 -2.28 -7.35 4.71
C MET A 157 -3.74 -7.11 4.37
N TYR A 158 -4.19 -5.87 4.50
CA TYR A 158 -5.59 -5.51 4.35
C TYR A 158 -5.76 -4.13 3.73
N THR A 159 -6.96 -3.84 3.29
CA THR A 159 -7.44 -2.55 2.85
C THR A 159 -8.61 -2.11 3.73
N CYS A 160 -9.23 -0.94 3.48
CA CYS A 160 -10.34 -0.41 4.28
C CYS A 160 -11.50 -1.40 4.43
N LEU A 161 -11.73 -2.29 3.46
CA LEU A 161 -12.78 -3.32 3.47
C LEU A 161 -12.72 -4.29 4.67
N LEU A 162 -11.59 -4.36 5.36
CA LEU A 162 -11.51 -5.20 6.58
C LEU A 162 -12.26 -4.58 7.77
N TYR A 163 -12.36 -3.25 7.83
CA TYR A 163 -12.90 -2.54 9.00
C TYR A 163 -14.38 -2.21 8.88
N THR A 164 -14.93 -2.23 7.67
CA THR A 164 -16.32 -1.85 7.44
C THR A 164 -17.07 -3.03 6.83
N SER A 165 -18.20 -3.39 7.43
CA SER A 165 -19.16 -4.34 6.86
C SER A 165 -19.88 -3.73 5.64
N ASP A 166 -19.78 -2.42 5.46
CA ASP A 166 -20.43 -1.63 4.43
C ASP A 166 -19.50 -0.50 3.93
N ALA A 167 -18.29 -0.88 3.53
CA ALA A 167 -17.28 0.05 3.00
C ALA A 167 -17.77 0.85 1.79
N ALA A 168 -18.91 0.43 1.24
CA ALA A 168 -19.56 1.08 0.13
C ALA A 168 -20.20 2.43 0.46
N ASP A 169 -20.54 2.67 1.74
CA ASP A 169 -21.16 3.90 2.21
C ASP A 169 -20.18 4.89 2.87
N ASP A 170 -18.93 4.46 3.05
CA ASP A 170 -17.88 5.33 3.61
C ASP A 170 -17.37 6.32 2.55
N TRP A 171 -17.74 7.58 2.71
CA TRP A 171 -17.31 8.71 1.85
C TRP A 171 -15.80 9.00 1.92
N PHE A 172 -15.05 8.25 2.72
CA PHE A 172 -13.62 8.44 2.98
C PHE A 172 -12.73 7.29 2.45
N CYS A 173 -13.29 6.32 1.76
CA CYS A 173 -12.53 5.27 1.06
C CYS A 173 -12.46 5.54 -0.44
#